data_9d606a5916c4073954c3194a9a7dc9d2
#
_entry.id   9d606a5916c4073954c3194a9a7dc9d2
#
_cell.length_a   1.000
_cell.length_b   1.000
_cell.length_c   1.000
_cell.angle_alpha   90.00
_cell.angle_beta   90.00
_cell.angle_gamma   90.00
#
_symmetry.space_group_name_H-M   'P 1'
#
loop_
_entity.id
_entity.type
_entity.pdbx_description
1 polymer ?
#
loop_
_entity_poly.entity_id
_entity_poly.type
_entity_poly.pdbx_seq_one_letter_code
_entity_poly.pdbx_strand_id
1 'polypeptide(L)'
;MSASSVRDVAQRAGVSVGTVSNVLNHPEKVSPASAERVQRAIDELGFIRNDAARQLRNGRSRTIGMVVLDVRNPFFTDLARGAEDEASQSGLTVTLGNSDEDPAREATYLDLFEQQRVYGVVISAYADISERLSRLKKRGIPAVLVDRSSPDGAFSSVSVDDLAGGRLAVEHLLSLGRRRLAFVGGPMGIRQVADRLEGARAAVAAHPDASLEVIEIDALSVLAGRAAGADIVGRASGNRPDAIFAANDLVSMGLLQAFAMQGADVAVPGQIALIGYDDIDFASAAVVPLSSIRQPSALIGRTAVEILLAEAEDPSAPPQQVVFQPELVVRASTAG
;
A
#
# COMPACT_ATOMS: atom_id res chain seq x y z
N MET A 1 -32.43 21.63 11.13
CA MET A 1 -33.47 20.78 10.53
C MET A 1 -33.19 19.35 10.98
N SER A 2 -34.19 18.64 11.52
CA SER A 2 -34.03 17.23 11.90
C SER A 2 -33.84 16.38 10.61
N ALA A 3 -32.88 15.43 10.62
CA ALA A 3 -32.69 14.52 9.49
C ALA A 3 -33.96 13.68 9.29
N SER A 4 -34.44 13.58 8.03
CA SER A 4 -35.60 12.78 7.67
C SER A 4 -35.38 11.30 8.02
N SER A 5 -36.39 10.65 8.58
CA SER A 5 -36.35 9.24 8.97
C SER A 5 -37.08 8.33 8.00
N VAL A 6 -36.84 7.00 8.09
CA VAL A 6 -37.59 5.99 7.30
C VAL A 6 -39.10 6.08 7.55
N ARG A 7 -39.50 6.54 8.74
CA ARG A 7 -40.93 6.76 9.07
C ARG A 7 -41.51 7.94 8.29
N ASP A 8 -40.74 9.01 8.12
CA ASP A 8 -41.19 10.19 7.36
C ASP A 8 -41.32 9.84 5.88
N VAL A 9 -40.40 9.03 5.32
CA VAL A 9 -40.49 8.50 3.96
C VAL A 9 -41.77 7.63 3.80
N ALA A 10 -42.04 6.73 4.74
CA ALA A 10 -43.21 5.87 4.72
C ALA A 10 -44.51 6.69 4.75
N GLN A 11 -44.59 7.68 5.61
CA GLN A 11 -45.72 8.59 5.71
C GLN A 11 -45.90 9.40 4.43
N ARG A 12 -44.81 9.95 3.86
CA ARG A 12 -44.87 10.76 2.61
C ARG A 12 -45.25 9.94 1.40
N ALA A 13 -44.75 8.68 1.32
CA ALA A 13 -45.08 7.75 0.21
C ALA A 13 -46.42 7.06 0.37
N GLY A 14 -47.13 7.16 1.50
CA GLY A 14 -48.37 6.46 1.80
C GLY A 14 -48.22 4.94 1.82
N VAL A 15 -47.14 4.44 2.44
CA VAL A 15 -46.86 3.00 2.54
C VAL A 15 -46.39 2.64 3.96
N SER A 16 -46.27 1.34 4.24
CA SER A 16 -45.72 0.91 5.53
C SER A 16 -44.18 1.10 5.58
N VAL A 17 -43.62 1.22 6.81
CA VAL A 17 -42.16 1.24 7.02
C VAL A 17 -41.50 -0.03 6.44
N GLY A 18 -42.19 -1.18 6.53
CA GLY A 18 -41.77 -2.43 5.90
C GLY A 18 -41.65 -2.36 4.39
N THR A 19 -42.59 -1.64 3.74
CA THR A 19 -42.55 -1.43 2.29
C THR A 19 -41.35 -0.54 1.91
N VAL A 20 -41.10 0.54 2.63
CA VAL A 20 -39.91 1.37 2.42
C VAL A 20 -38.64 0.54 2.60
N SER A 21 -38.56 -0.27 3.65
CA SER A 21 -37.43 -1.17 3.88
C SER A 21 -37.24 -2.16 2.74
N ASN A 22 -38.31 -2.71 2.19
CA ASN A 22 -38.25 -3.62 1.05
C ASN A 22 -37.79 -2.91 -0.23
N VAL A 23 -38.31 -1.71 -0.53
CA VAL A 23 -37.82 -0.91 -1.67
C VAL A 23 -36.31 -0.68 -1.58
N LEU A 24 -35.81 -0.39 -0.39
CA LEU A 24 -34.38 -0.12 -0.17
C LEU A 24 -33.48 -1.37 -0.17
N ASN A 25 -34.00 -2.57 0.16
CA ASN A 25 -33.18 -3.78 0.36
C ASN A 25 -33.54 -4.93 -0.60
N HIS A 26 -34.79 -5.00 -1.04
CA HIS A 26 -35.40 -6.09 -1.82
C HIS A 26 -36.39 -5.52 -2.84
N PRO A 27 -35.91 -4.64 -3.77
CA PRO A 27 -36.80 -3.96 -4.72
C PRO A 27 -37.62 -4.96 -5.57
N GLU A 28 -37.10 -6.16 -5.78
CA GLU A 28 -37.77 -7.24 -6.49
C GLU A 28 -39.04 -7.75 -5.78
N LYS A 29 -39.22 -7.48 -4.50
CA LYS A 29 -40.37 -7.88 -3.69
C LYS A 29 -41.49 -6.83 -3.62
N VAL A 30 -41.29 -5.70 -4.29
CA VAL A 30 -42.23 -4.55 -4.22
C VAL A 30 -42.78 -4.23 -5.60
N SER A 31 -44.07 -3.88 -5.67
CA SER A 31 -44.67 -3.47 -6.94
C SER A 31 -43.99 -2.20 -7.48
N PRO A 32 -43.83 -2.06 -8.81
CA PRO A 32 -43.21 -0.87 -9.43
C PRO A 32 -43.84 0.44 -8.97
N ALA A 33 -45.18 0.49 -8.88
CA ALA A 33 -45.92 1.68 -8.44
C ALA A 33 -45.60 2.08 -6.98
N SER A 34 -45.35 1.11 -6.09
CA SER A 34 -44.95 1.41 -4.71
C SER A 34 -43.47 1.83 -4.62
N ALA A 35 -42.61 1.23 -5.43
CA ALA A 35 -41.21 1.60 -5.53
C ALA A 35 -41.04 3.06 -6.00
N GLU A 36 -41.77 3.46 -7.04
CA GLU A 36 -41.76 4.85 -7.53
C GLU A 36 -42.23 5.87 -6.50
N ARG A 37 -43.31 5.56 -5.74
CA ARG A 37 -43.79 6.46 -4.68
C ARG A 37 -42.77 6.63 -3.57
N VAL A 38 -42.13 5.55 -3.16
CA VAL A 38 -41.09 5.58 -2.15
C VAL A 38 -39.87 6.36 -2.65
N GLN A 39 -39.42 6.12 -3.90
CA GLN A 39 -38.28 6.84 -4.46
C GLN A 39 -38.56 8.35 -4.52
N ARG A 40 -39.72 8.74 -4.98
CA ARG A 40 -40.13 10.15 -5.02
C ARG A 40 -40.14 10.80 -3.62
N ALA A 41 -40.64 10.09 -2.61
CA ALA A 41 -40.65 10.56 -1.22
C ALA A 41 -39.21 10.69 -0.66
N ILE A 42 -38.29 9.79 -1.03
CA ILE A 42 -36.87 9.86 -0.67
C ILE A 42 -36.25 11.15 -1.25
N ASP A 43 -36.48 11.40 -2.55
CA ASP A 43 -35.92 12.55 -3.26
C ASP A 43 -36.48 13.88 -2.68
N GLU A 44 -37.80 13.97 -2.46
CA GLU A 44 -38.48 15.15 -1.91
C GLU A 44 -38.03 15.50 -0.45
N LEU A 45 -37.79 14.47 0.36
CA LEU A 45 -37.38 14.65 1.76
C LEU A 45 -35.87 14.76 1.94
N GLY A 46 -35.09 14.58 0.86
CA GLY A 46 -33.62 14.49 0.96
C GLY A 46 -33.20 13.37 1.93
N PHE A 47 -33.97 12.26 1.96
CA PHE A 47 -33.68 11.18 2.89
C PHE A 47 -32.39 10.48 2.49
N ILE A 48 -31.38 10.57 3.37
CA ILE A 48 -30.15 9.82 3.25
C ILE A 48 -30.28 8.57 4.12
N ARG A 49 -30.09 7.43 3.49
CA ARG A 49 -30.14 6.13 4.19
C ARG A 49 -29.09 6.10 5.29
N ASN A 50 -29.52 5.85 6.52
CA ASN A 50 -28.60 5.71 7.65
C ASN A 50 -28.03 4.28 7.64
N ASP A 51 -26.80 4.11 7.14
CA ASP A 51 -26.11 2.82 7.12
C ASP A 51 -25.84 2.29 8.54
N ALA A 52 -25.72 3.14 9.56
CA ALA A 52 -25.60 2.72 10.95
C ALA A 52 -26.81 1.89 11.43
N ALA A 53 -28.05 2.23 10.98
CA ALA A 53 -29.25 1.46 11.28
C ALA A 53 -29.29 0.10 10.58
N ARG A 54 -28.64 -0.02 9.42
CA ARG A 54 -28.46 -1.27 8.67
C ARG A 54 -27.37 -2.13 9.33
N GLN A 55 -26.28 -1.52 9.73
CA GLN A 55 -25.19 -2.13 10.46
C GLN A 55 -25.65 -2.77 11.78
N LEU A 56 -26.57 -2.10 12.50
CA LEU A 56 -27.23 -2.65 13.68
C LEU A 56 -28.03 -3.93 13.42
N ARG A 57 -28.59 -4.10 12.20
CA ARG A 57 -29.32 -5.32 11.82
C ARG A 57 -28.43 -6.42 11.27
N ASN A 58 -27.39 -6.06 10.53
CA ASN A 58 -26.52 -7.03 9.86
C ASN A 58 -25.23 -7.31 10.65
N GLY A 59 -24.98 -6.59 11.73
CA GLY A 59 -23.83 -6.78 12.63
C GLY A 59 -22.48 -6.28 12.09
N ARG A 60 -22.35 -6.00 10.79
CA ARG A 60 -21.08 -5.58 10.14
C ARG A 60 -21.30 -4.40 9.20
N SER A 61 -20.30 -3.53 9.09
CA SER A 61 -20.19 -2.48 8.07
C SER A 61 -19.96 -3.08 6.68
N ARG A 62 -20.21 -2.30 5.63
CA ARG A 62 -19.82 -2.65 4.25
C ARG A 62 -18.50 -2.00 3.85
N THR A 63 -17.71 -1.59 4.81
CA THR A 63 -16.45 -0.88 4.60
C THR A 63 -15.29 -1.73 5.08
N ILE A 64 -14.30 -1.92 4.23
CA ILE A 64 -12.98 -2.44 4.59
C ILE A 64 -12.12 -1.24 5.02
N GLY A 65 -11.53 -1.30 6.22
CA GLY A 65 -10.52 -0.35 6.63
C GLY A 65 -9.17 -0.73 6.03
N MET A 66 -8.48 0.22 5.42
CA MET A 66 -7.14 -0.01 4.88
C MET A 66 -6.18 1.01 5.48
N VAL A 67 -5.07 0.56 6.07
CA VAL A 67 -4.00 1.44 6.56
C VAL A 67 -2.74 1.20 5.75
N VAL A 68 -2.17 2.28 5.24
CA VAL A 68 -0.91 2.25 4.47
C VAL A 68 0.13 3.15 5.11
N LEU A 69 1.42 2.89 4.83
CA LEU A 69 2.52 3.65 5.40
C LEU A 69 2.57 5.08 4.87
N ASP A 70 2.51 5.27 3.55
CA ASP A 70 2.56 6.60 2.94
C ASP A 70 1.82 6.67 1.60
N VAL A 71 0.69 7.36 1.55
CA VAL A 71 -0.10 7.59 0.32
C VAL A 71 0.62 8.43 -0.75
N ARG A 72 1.72 9.07 -0.41
CA ARG A 72 2.55 9.80 -1.39
C ARG A 72 3.33 8.85 -2.30
N ASN A 73 3.58 7.61 -1.84
CA ASN A 73 4.17 6.59 -2.69
C ASN A 73 3.08 5.91 -3.54
N PRO A 74 3.14 6.02 -4.88
CA PRO A 74 2.18 5.40 -5.81
C PRO A 74 2.01 3.89 -5.61
N PHE A 75 3.02 3.18 -5.11
CA PHE A 75 2.89 1.77 -4.74
C PHE A 75 1.67 1.50 -3.85
N PHE A 76 1.45 2.33 -2.82
CA PHE A 76 0.31 2.17 -1.92
C PHE A 76 -1.01 2.60 -2.54
N THR A 77 -1.01 3.57 -3.46
CA THR A 77 -2.24 3.95 -4.16
C THR A 77 -2.68 2.89 -5.17
N ASP A 78 -1.74 2.23 -5.85
CA ASP A 78 -2.02 1.11 -6.75
C ASP A 78 -2.47 -0.15 -5.98
N LEU A 79 -1.87 -0.40 -4.81
CA LEU A 79 -2.29 -1.46 -3.90
C LEU A 79 -3.73 -1.20 -3.41
N ALA A 80 -4.04 0.04 -3.00
CA ALA A 80 -5.38 0.43 -2.58
C ALA A 80 -6.40 0.28 -3.73
N ARG A 81 -6.04 0.64 -4.96
CA ARG A 81 -6.88 0.46 -6.14
C ARG A 81 -7.19 -1.02 -6.38
N GLY A 82 -6.19 -1.89 -6.32
CA GLY A 82 -6.41 -3.34 -6.45
C GLY A 82 -7.35 -3.88 -5.37
N ALA A 83 -7.23 -3.38 -4.14
CA ALA A 83 -8.11 -3.73 -3.03
C ALA A 83 -9.55 -3.21 -3.25
N GLU A 84 -9.70 -1.98 -3.77
CA GLU A 84 -11.02 -1.38 -4.07
C GLU A 84 -11.73 -2.11 -5.21
N ASP A 85 -11.00 -2.45 -6.29
CA ASP A 85 -11.54 -3.20 -7.43
C ASP A 85 -12.12 -4.54 -6.97
N GLU A 86 -11.42 -5.28 -6.10
CA GLU A 86 -11.88 -6.56 -5.57
C GLU A 86 -13.04 -6.38 -4.58
N ALA A 87 -12.94 -5.44 -3.64
CA ALA A 87 -13.98 -5.15 -2.66
C ALA A 87 -15.31 -4.80 -3.33
N SER A 88 -15.26 -4.04 -4.44
CA SER A 88 -16.44 -3.58 -5.17
C SER A 88 -17.28 -4.72 -5.76
N GLN A 89 -16.65 -5.83 -6.16
CA GLN A 89 -17.32 -7.03 -6.68
C GLN A 89 -18.23 -7.67 -5.63
N SER A 90 -17.86 -7.55 -4.34
CA SER A 90 -18.67 -7.97 -3.20
C SER A 90 -19.57 -6.85 -2.64
N GLY A 91 -19.64 -5.71 -3.33
CA GLY A 91 -20.40 -4.53 -2.94
C GLY A 91 -19.89 -3.90 -1.65
N LEU A 92 -18.60 -4.04 -1.36
CA LEU A 92 -17.91 -3.38 -0.27
C LEU A 92 -17.18 -2.13 -0.79
N THR A 93 -16.82 -1.25 0.13
CA THR A 93 -16.01 -0.05 -0.13
C THR A 93 -14.74 -0.08 0.70
N VAL A 94 -13.69 0.58 0.24
CA VAL A 94 -12.43 0.73 0.99
C VAL A 94 -12.36 2.15 1.57
N THR A 95 -12.01 2.25 2.85
CA THR A 95 -11.63 3.52 3.49
C THR A 95 -10.16 3.50 3.82
N LEU A 96 -9.40 4.40 3.19
CA LEU A 96 -7.96 4.48 3.32
C LEU A 96 -7.56 5.39 4.50
N GLY A 97 -6.66 4.90 5.34
CA GLY A 97 -5.94 5.62 6.38
C GLY A 97 -4.44 5.68 6.06
N ASN A 98 -3.84 6.85 6.23
CA ASN A 98 -2.41 7.05 6.06
C ASN A 98 -1.72 7.14 7.43
N SER A 99 -0.88 6.16 7.78
CA SER A 99 -0.15 6.19 9.06
C SER A 99 1.03 7.17 9.03
N ASP A 100 1.56 7.48 7.84
CA ASP A 100 2.74 8.35 7.67
C ASP A 100 3.93 7.83 8.50
N GLU A 101 4.07 6.51 8.55
CA GLU A 101 5.11 5.78 9.31
C GLU A 101 5.08 6.08 10.83
N ASP A 102 3.95 6.61 11.34
CA ASP A 102 3.75 6.94 12.76
C ASP A 102 2.88 5.88 13.46
N PRO A 103 3.43 5.13 14.44
CA PRO A 103 2.67 4.12 15.18
C PRO A 103 1.45 4.68 15.93
N ALA A 104 1.47 5.95 16.34
CA ALA A 104 0.33 6.55 17.03
C ALA A 104 -0.82 6.86 16.06
N ARG A 105 -0.51 7.29 14.84
CA ARG A 105 -1.51 7.47 13.78
C ARG A 105 -2.06 6.12 13.31
N GLU A 106 -1.20 5.11 13.14
CA GLU A 106 -1.60 3.74 12.82
C GLU A 106 -2.60 3.23 13.86
N ALA A 107 -2.27 3.39 15.14
CA ALA A 107 -3.14 3.02 16.26
C ALA A 107 -4.50 3.73 16.21
N THR A 108 -4.52 5.03 15.87
CA THR A 108 -5.75 5.83 15.77
C THR A 108 -6.68 5.28 14.67
N TYR A 109 -6.15 4.91 13.50
CA TYR A 109 -6.96 4.31 12.44
C TYR A 109 -7.51 2.94 12.83
N LEU A 110 -6.69 2.09 13.47
CA LEU A 110 -7.15 0.78 13.92
C LEU A 110 -8.27 0.90 14.98
N ASP A 111 -8.16 1.84 15.93
CA ASP A 111 -9.20 2.09 16.93
C ASP A 111 -10.48 2.64 16.27
N LEU A 112 -10.36 3.52 15.26
CA LEU A 112 -11.50 4.02 14.48
C LEU A 112 -12.21 2.88 13.76
N PHE A 113 -11.48 2.03 13.05
CA PHE A 113 -12.04 0.90 12.31
C PHE A 113 -12.70 -0.12 13.23
N GLU A 114 -12.11 -0.37 14.40
CA GLU A 114 -12.71 -1.21 15.43
C GLU A 114 -14.04 -0.63 15.95
N GLN A 115 -14.09 0.69 16.23
CA GLN A 115 -15.31 1.39 16.67
C GLN A 115 -16.40 1.38 15.60
N GLN A 116 -16.01 1.55 14.33
CA GLN A 116 -16.92 1.50 13.19
C GLN A 116 -17.35 0.08 12.82
N ARG A 117 -16.80 -0.96 13.47
CA ARG A 117 -17.05 -2.37 13.15
C ARG A 117 -16.93 -2.63 11.64
N VAL A 118 -15.82 -2.21 11.06
CA VAL A 118 -15.56 -2.42 9.63
C VAL A 118 -15.66 -3.90 9.29
N TYR A 119 -15.88 -4.20 8.00
CA TYR A 119 -16.00 -5.58 7.51
C TYR A 119 -14.73 -6.39 7.77
N GLY A 120 -13.57 -5.75 7.63
CA GLY A 120 -12.25 -6.25 7.91
C GLY A 120 -11.21 -5.16 7.75
N VAL A 121 -9.95 -5.47 8.03
CA VAL A 121 -8.82 -4.53 7.96
C VAL A 121 -7.71 -5.10 7.08
N VAL A 122 -7.22 -4.30 6.14
CA VAL A 122 -5.98 -4.55 5.39
C VAL A 122 -4.95 -3.53 5.86
N ILE A 123 -3.75 -3.95 6.22
CA ILE A 123 -2.77 -3.05 6.84
C ILE A 123 -1.33 -3.34 6.44
N SER A 124 -0.64 -2.29 5.94
CA SER A 124 0.82 -2.23 5.89
C SER A 124 1.30 -1.61 7.21
N ALA A 125 1.76 -2.46 8.14
CA ALA A 125 2.07 -2.05 9.49
C ALA A 125 3.52 -1.57 9.62
N TYR A 126 3.71 -0.44 10.29
CA TYR A 126 5.05 0.07 10.64
C TYR A 126 5.68 -0.71 11.78
N ALA A 127 4.93 -0.91 12.87
CA ALA A 127 5.39 -1.59 14.07
C ALA A 127 4.84 -3.02 14.21
N ASP A 128 5.14 -3.67 15.32
CA ASP A 128 4.45 -4.89 15.72
C ASP A 128 3.06 -4.55 16.27
N ILE A 129 2.04 -5.05 15.59
CA ILE A 129 0.63 -4.82 15.93
C ILE A 129 -0.11 -6.12 16.26
N SER A 130 0.61 -7.20 16.56
CA SER A 130 0.04 -8.55 16.79
C SER A 130 -1.06 -8.56 17.85
N GLU A 131 -0.88 -7.82 18.96
CA GLU A 131 -1.92 -7.70 20.00
C GLU A 131 -3.20 -7.01 19.47
N ARG A 132 -3.05 -5.97 18.64
CA ARG A 132 -4.20 -5.25 18.05
C ARG A 132 -4.93 -6.12 17.05
N LEU A 133 -4.21 -6.82 16.18
CA LEU A 133 -4.83 -7.76 15.23
C LEU A 133 -5.56 -8.88 15.96
N SER A 134 -4.96 -9.43 17.03
CA SER A 134 -5.61 -10.43 17.90
C SER A 134 -6.90 -9.91 18.52
N ARG A 135 -6.94 -8.63 18.93
CA ARG A 135 -8.14 -7.97 19.47
C ARG A 135 -9.23 -7.81 18.40
N LEU A 136 -8.86 -7.38 17.19
CA LEU A 136 -9.79 -7.28 16.06
C LEU A 136 -10.40 -8.65 15.72
N LYS A 137 -9.57 -9.69 15.61
CA LYS A 137 -10.01 -11.06 15.34
C LYS A 137 -10.99 -11.57 16.40
N LYS A 138 -10.73 -11.33 17.70
CA LYS A 138 -11.66 -11.70 18.80
C LYS A 138 -13.01 -10.98 18.70
N ARG A 139 -13.08 -9.83 18.04
CA ARG A 139 -14.31 -9.08 17.76
C ARG A 139 -14.99 -9.44 16.45
N GLY A 140 -14.45 -10.44 15.74
CA GLY A 140 -14.98 -10.91 14.46
C GLY A 140 -14.63 -9.99 13.29
N ILE A 141 -13.58 -9.17 13.42
CA ILE A 141 -13.04 -8.31 12.35
C ILE A 141 -11.77 -9.01 11.83
N PRO A 142 -11.81 -9.66 10.66
CA PRO A 142 -10.62 -10.25 10.04
C PRO A 142 -9.61 -9.16 9.67
N ALA A 143 -8.32 -9.53 9.69
CA ALA A 143 -7.26 -8.59 9.39
C ALA A 143 -6.13 -9.27 8.59
N VAL A 144 -5.74 -8.68 7.46
CA VAL A 144 -4.68 -9.16 6.58
C VAL A 144 -3.55 -8.13 6.53
N LEU A 145 -2.34 -8.61 6.81
CA LEU A 145 -1.12 -7.81 6.62
C LEU A 145 -0.79 -7.71 5.14
N VAL A 146 -0.37 -6.54 4.69
CA VAL A 146 0.16 -6.34 3.33
C VAL A 146 1.54 -5.71 3.37
N ASP A 147 2.32 -5.94 2.30
CA ASP A 147 3.66 -5.38 2.16
C ASP A 147 4.66 -5.88 3.24
N ARG A 148 4.24 -6.82 4.06
CA ARG A 148 5.09 -7.52 5.04
C ARG A 148 4.51 -8.88 5.38
N SER A 149 5.36 -9.83 5.75
CA SER A 149 4.94 -11.13 6.26
C SER A 149 4.54 -11.08 7.73
N SER A 150 3.70 -12.01 8.17
CA SER A 150 3.47 -12.28 9.60
C SER A 150 4.64 -13.09 10.16
N PRO A 151 5.39 -12.61 11.17
CA PRO A 151 6.63 -13.25 11.61
C PRO A 151 6.43 -14.71 12.11
N ASP A 152 5.31 -14.97 12.74
CA ASP A 152 4.95 -16.28 13.33
C ASP A 152 3.83 -17.00 12.57
N GLY A 153 3.39 -16.43 11.43
CA GLY A 153 2.26 -16.95 10.66
C GLY A 153 0.90 -16.84 11.35
N ALA A 154 0.80 -16.07 12.44
CA ALA A 154 -0.43 -15.95 13.23
C ALA A 154 -1.56 -15.21 12.50
N PHE A 155 -1.23 -14.39 11.51
CA PHE A 155 -2.18 -13.63 10.69
C PHE A 155 -1.90 -13.86 9.22
N SER A 156 -2.93 -13.78 8.40
CA SER A 156 -2.75 -13.79 6.95
C SER A 156 -1.94 -12.59 6.48
N SER A 157 -1.09 -12.82 5.49
CA SER A 157 -0.27 -11.77 4.91
C SER A 157 -0.06 -11.94 3.42
N VAL A 158 0.11 -10.81 2.73
CA VAL A 158 0.45 -10.74 1.32
C VAL A 158 1.63 -9.79 1.16
N SER A 159 2.77 -10.30 0.73
CA SER A 159 4.03 -9.55 0.64
C SER A 159 4.79 -9.88 -0.64
N VAL A 160 5.91 -9.20 -0.83
CA VAL A 160 6.94 -9.53 -1.82
C VAL A 160 8.18 -10.04 -1.08
N ASP A 161 8.99 -10.85 -1.75
CA ASP A 161 10.30 -11.26 -1.24
C ASP A 161 11.31 -10.10 -1.39
N ASP A 162 11.33 -9.21 -0.41
CA ASP A 162 12.21 -8.03 -0.39
C ASP A 162 13.70 -8.40 -0.31
N LEU A 163 14.03 -9.54 0.32
CA LEU A 163 15.40 -10.07 0.32
C LEU A 163 15.84 -10.44 -1.10
N ALA A 164 14.99 -11.17 -1.82
CA ALA A 164 15.25 -11.53 -3.21
C ALA A 164 15.30 -10.27 -4.10
N GLY A 165 14.42 -9.29 -3.86
CA GLY A 165 14.41 -8.02 -4.58
C GLY A 165 15.68 -7.20 -4.40
N GLY A 166 16.14 -7.06 -3.17
CA GLY A 166 17.40 -6.37 -2.87
C GLY A 166 18.62 -7.06 -3.48
N ARG A 167 18.64 -8.40 -3.43
CA ARG A 167 19.67 -9.20 -4.09
C ARG A 167 19.64 -9.01 -5.61
N LEU A 168 18.49 -9.10 -6.22
CA LEU A 168 18.30 -8.96 -7.67
C LEU A 168 18.76 -7.58 -8.18
N ALA A 169 18.46 -6.52 -7.44
CA ALA A 169 18.92 -5.16 -7.77
C ALA A 169 20.44 -5.06 -7.80
N VAL A 170 21.11 -5.58 -6.78
CA VAL A 170 22.55 -5.48 -6.65
C VAL A 170 23.29 -6.46 -7.60
N GLU A 171 22.78 -7.67 -7.80
CA GLU A 171 23.33 -8.62 -8.80
C GLU A 171 23.28 -8.00 -10.21
N HIS A 172 22.21 -7.27 -10.54
CA HIS A 172 22.14 -6.54 -11.81
C HIS A 172 23.25 -5.49 -11.91
N LEU A 173 23.45 -4.63 -10.89
CA LEU A 173 24.51 -3.63 -10.90
C LEU A 173 25.91 -4.24 -11.00
N LEU A 174 26.17 -5.34 -10.29
CA LEU A 174 27.42 -6.07 -10.34
C LEU A 174 27.68 -6.70 -11.73
N SER A 175 26.63 -7.21 -12.38
CA SER A 175 26.71 -7.77 -13.75
C SER A 175 27.14 -6.72 -14.78
N LEU A 176 26.86 -5.44 -14.54
CA LEU A 176 27.29 -4.31 -15.36
C LEU A 176 28.75 -3.88 -15.10
N GLY A 177 29.46 -4.61 -14.24
CA GLY A 177 30.85 -4.30 -13.89
C GLY A 177 30.99 -3.23 -12.78
N ARG A 178 29.88 -2.80 -12.13
CA ARG A 178 29.93 -1.84 -11.03
C ARG A 178 30.48 -2.52 -9.78
N ARG A 179 31.28 -1.78 -8.98
CA ARG A 179 31.98 -2.35 -7.82
C ARG A 179 31.91 -1.49 -6.56
N ARG A 180 31.69 -0.20 -6.68
CA ARG A 180 31.54 0.72 -5.53
C ARG A 180 30.08 1.11 -5.43
N LEU A 181 29.30 0.24 -4.80
CA LEU A 181 27.87 0.41 -4.69
C LEU A 181 27.51 1.23 -3.46
N ALA A 182 26.39 1.95 -3.53
CA ALA A 182 25.73 2.54 -2.39
C ALA A 182 24.28 2.05 -2.32
N PHE A 183 23.81 1.74 -1.11
CA PHE A 183 22.38 1.63 -0.80
C PHE A 183 21.93 2.97 -0.20
N VAL A 184 20.90 3.58 -0.78
CA VAL A 184 20.30 4.83 -0.26
C VAL A 184 18.89 4.52 0.19
N GLY A 185 18.64 4.54 1.51
CA GLY A 185 17.34 4.17 2.05
C GLY A 185 17.24 4.36 3.56
N GLY A 186 16.07 4.29 4.11
CA GLY A 186 15.74 4.47 5.52
C GLY A 186 14.32 5.05 5.69
N PRO A 187 13.82 5.09 6.92
CA PRO A 187 14.39 4.54 8.17
C PRO A 187 14.54 3.01 8.17
N MET A 188 15.57 2.51 8.82
CA MET A 188 15.80 1.06 8.92
C MET A 188 14.81 0.33 9.83
N GLY A 189 13.93 1.07 10.52
CA GLY A 189 12.79 0.52 11.24
C GLY A 189 11.69 -0.01 10.33
N ILE A 190 11.66 0.42 9.06
CA ILE A 190 10.77 -0.13 8.04
C ILE A 190 11.34 -1.49 7.61
N ARG A 191 10.60 -2.56 7.89
CA ARG A 191 11.05 -3.94 7.66
C ARG A 191 11.48 -4.19 6.22
N GLN A 192 10.71 -3.73 5.26
CA GLN A 192 10.97 -3.89 3.83
C GLN A 192 12.30 -3.26 3.42
N VAL A 193 12.63 -2.07 3.97
CA VAL A 193 13.90 -1.38 3.70
C VAL A 193 15.07 -2.20 4.25
N ALA A 194 14.92 -2.73 5.47
CA ALA A 194 15.95 -3.57 6.09
C ALA A 194 16.17 -4.87 5.29
N ASP A 195 15.09 -5.52 4.83
CA ASP A 195 15.17 -6.77 4.06
C ASP A 195 15.80 -6.52 2.67
N ARG A 196 15.47 -5.40 1.99
CA ARG A 196 16.14 -4.97 0.73
C ARG A 196 17.63 -4.76 0.93
N LEU A 197 18.02 -4.09 2.02
CA LEU A 197 19.45 -3.89 2.36
C LEU A 197 20.15 -5.22 2.67
N GLU A 198 19.51 -6.13 3.38
CA GLU A 198 20.06 -7.45 3.69
C GLU A 198 20.29 -8.26 2.40
N GLY A 199 19.32 -8.27 1.50
CA GLY A 199 19.48 -8.87 0.16
C GLY A 199 20.63 -8.25 -0.63
N ALA A 200 20.78 -6.92 -0.60
CA ALA A 200 21.87 -6.21 -1.23
C ALA A 200 23.24 -6.61 -0.64
N ARG A 201 23.34 -6.71 0.69
CA ARG A 201 24.56 -7.17 1.39
C ARG A 201 24.93 -8.61 1.02
N ALA A 202 23.94 -9.49 0.93
CA ALA A 202 24.15 -10.88 0.54
C ALA A 202 24.72 -10.98 -0.88
N ALA A 203 24.24 -10.17 -1.83
CA ALA A 203 24.77 -10.12 -3.19
C ALA A 203 26.21 -9.62 -3.23
N VAL A 204 26.56 -8.55 -2.50
CA VAL A 204 27.93 -8.01 -2.44
C VAL A 204 28.89 -8.99 -1.76
N ALA A 205 28.45 -9.70 -0.74
CA ALA A 205 29.31 -10.67 -0.03
C ALA A 205 29.84 -11.80 -0.93
N ALA A 206 29.16 -12.10 -2.04
CA ALA A 206 29.61 -13.06 -3.05
C ALA A 206 30.66 -12.47 -4.03
N HIS A 207 30.98 -11.17 -3.93
CA HIS A 207 31.89 -10.45 -4.83
C HIS A 207 32.97 -9.72 -4.03
N PRO A 208 34.13 -10.36 -3.72
CA PRO A 208 35.17 -9.79 -2.87
C PRO A 208 35.80 -8.48 -3.36
N ASP A 209 35.65 -8.18 -4.67
CA ASP A 209 36.12 -6.96 -5.32
C ASP A 209 35.09 -5.82 -5.30
N ALA A 210 33.91 -6.05 -4.70
CA ALA A 210 32.87 -5.06 -4.58
C ALA A 210 32.71 -4.57 -3.14
N SER A 211 32.16 -3.37 -2.99
CA SER A 211 31.83 -2.75 -1.70
C SER A 211 30.43 -2.16 -1.72
N LEU A 212 29.77 -2.13 -0.57
CA LEU A 212 28.46 -1.51 -0.38
C LEU A 212 28.52 -0.49 0.76
N GLU A 213 28.40 0.78 0.43
CA GLU A 213 28.15 1.85 1.38
C GLU A 213 26.65 1.93 1.69
N VAL A 214 26.29 2.19 2.94
CA VAL A 214 24.91 2.48 3.33
C VAL A 214 24.77 3.95 3.64
N ILE A 215 23.94 4.64 2.88
CA ILE A 215 23.57 6.05 3.07
C ILE A 215 22.16 6.07 3.62
N GLU A 216 22.06 6.17 4.94
CA GLU A 216 20.78 6.19 5.63
C GLU A 216 20.11 7.57 5.47
N ILE A 217 18.80 7.56 5.20
CA ILE A 217 17.95 8.73 5.06
C ILE A 217 16.75 8.62 6.00
N ASP A 218 16.19 9.77 6.40
CA ASP A 218 15.10 9.83 7.39
C ASP A 218 13.72 9.52 6.81
N ALA A 219 13.57 9.51 5.48
CA ALA A 219 12.28 9.27 4.82
C ALA A 219 12.46 8.74 3.40
N LEU A 220 11.55 7.86 2.95
CA LEU A 220 11.49 7.32 1.58
C LEU A 220 10.85 8.33 0.59
N SER A 221 11.44 9.50 0.46
CA SER A 221 10.87 10.61 -0.31
C SER A 221 11.83 11.18 -1.36
N VAL A 222 11.27 11.85 -2.37
CA VAL A 222 12.04 12.59 -3.38
C VAL A 222 12.98 13.62 -2.73
N LEU A 223 12.53 14.31 -1.68
CA LEU A 223 13.35 15.34 -1.03
C LEU A 223 14.54 14.75 -0.28
N ALA A 224 14.34 13.64 0.43
CA ALA A 224 15.43 12.94 1.11
C ALA A 224 16.43 12.35 0.10
N GLY A 225 15.94 11.74 -0.99
CA GLY A 225 16.78 11.26 -2.09
C GLY A 225 17.60 12.38 -2.74
N ARG A 226 16.99 13.57 -2.94
CA ARG A 226 17.70 14.74 -3.47
C ARG A 226 18.79 15.24 -2.53
N ALA A 227 18.54 15.26 -1.22
CA ALA A 227 19.56 15.66 -0.24
C ALA A 227 20.73 14.67 -0.26
N ALA A 228 20.47 13.36 -0.22
CA ALA A 228 21.52 12.33 -0.32
C ALA A 228 22.29 12.44 -1.66
N GLY A 229 21.60 12.73 -2.75
CA GLY A 229 22.22 12.94 -4.07
C GLY A 229 23.16 14.17 -4.06
N ALA A 230 22.76 15.27 -3.42
CA ALA A 230 23.58 16.46 -3.28
C ALA A 230 24.87 16.18 -2.50
N ASP A 231 24.79 15.39 -1.42
CA ASP A 231 25.95 14.95 -0.65
C ASP A 231 26.91 14.08 -1.48
N ILE A 232 26.37 13.16 -2.28
CA ILE A 232 27.17 12.34 -3.19
C ILE A 232 27.87 13.20 -4.24
N VAL A 233 27.17 14.16 -4.84
CA VAL A 233 27.74 15.11 -5.80
C VAL A 233 28.87 15.94 -5.19
N GLY A 234 28.73 16.38 -3.95
CA GLY A 234 29.75 17.12 -3.19
C GLY A 234 31.05 16.37 -2.93
N ARG A 235 31.06 15.06 -3.08
CA ARG A 235 32.27 14.24 -2.91
C ARG A 235 33.22 14.38 -4.10
N ALA A 236 34.52 14.22 -3.86
CA ALA A 236 35.49 14.08 -4.93
C ALA A 236 35.09 12.88 -5.84
N SER A 237 35.27 12.99 -7.15
CA SER A 237 34.80 11.99 -8.13
C SER A 237 35.29 10.56 -7.82
N GLY A 238 36.53 10.40 -7.32
CA GLY A 238 37.06 9.11 -6.91
C GLY A 238 36.40 8.47 -5.68
N ASN A 239 35.68 9.26 -4.89
CA ASN A 239 34.99 8.82 -3.66
C ASN A 239 33.46 8.64 -3.86
N ARG A 240 32.98 8.86 -5.07
CA ARG A 240 31.57 8.62 -5.41
C ARG A 240 31.33 7.13 -5.67
N PRO A 241 30.16 6.58 -5.33
CA PRO A 241 29.79 5.26 -5.80
C PRO A 241 29.69 5.26 -7.34
N ASP A 242 29.90 4.11 -7.96
CA ASP A 242 29.69 3.93 -9.41
C ASP A 242 28.31 3.32 -9.72
N ALA A 243 27.60 2.87 -8.69
CA ALA A 243 26.20 2.47 -8.78
C ALA A 243 25.45 2.70 -7.46
N ILE A 244 24.14 2.96 -7.58
CA ILE A 244 23.27 3.17 -6.44
C ILE A 244 22.04 2.29 -6.56
N PHE A 245 21.75 1.56 -5.48
CA PHE A 245 20.46 0.96 -5.23
C PHE A 245 19.70 1.82 -4.23
N ALA A 246 18.65 2.50 -4.70
CA ALA A 246 17.76 3.28 -3.87
C ALA A 246 16.62 2.40 -3.34
N ALA A 247 16.28 2.57 -2.07
CA ALA A 247 15.28 1.74 -1.40
C ALA A 247 13.89 1.79 -2.05
N ASN A 248 13.56 2.90 -2.76
CA ASN A 248 12.38 2.98 -3.63
C ASN A 248 12.59 3.97 -4.78
N ASP A 249 11.62 4.04 -5.69
CA ASP A 249 11.68 4.91 -6.86
C ASP A 249 11.59 6.40 -6.52
N LEU A 250 10.89 6.77 -5.46
CA LEU A 250 10.84 8.18 -5.02
C LEU A 250 12.22 8.68 -4.61
N VAL A 251 12.98 7.85 -3.89
CA VAL A 251 14.39 8.15 -3.54
C VAL A 251 15.25 8.22 -4.82
N SER A 252 15.06 7.26 -5.75
CA SER A 252 15.75 7.29 -7.05
C SER A 252 15.50 8.56 -7.83
N MET A 253 14.25 9.03 -7.87
CA MET A 253 13.88 10.29 -8.54
C MET A 253 14.57 11.48 -7.90
N GLY A 254 14.67 11.51 -6.56
CA GLY A 254 15.39 12.55 -5.84
C GLY A 254 16.89 12.56 -6.16
N LEU A 255 17.53 11.39 -6.18
CA LEU A 255 18.92 11.22 -6.58
C LEU A 255 19.14 11.72 -8.01
N LEU A 256 18.32 11.27 -8.95
CA LEU A 256 18.40 11.67 -10.35
C LEU A 256 18.24 13.20 -10.51
N GLN A 257 17.33 13.79 -9.75
CA GLN A 257 17.12 15.24 -9.74
C GLN A 257 18.37 15.99 -9.25
N ALA A 258 19.03 15.50 -8.17
CA ALA A 258 20.27 16.10 -7.69
C ALA A 258 21.41 16.02 -8.72
N PHE A 259 21.52 14.89 -9.42
CA PHE A 259 22.52 14.68 -10.46
C PHE A 259 22.33 15.58 -11.68
N ALA A 260 21.06 15.87 -12.04
CA ALA A 260 20.73 16.71 -13.19
C ALA A 260 20.77 18.21 -12.90
N MET A 261 20.37 18.66 -11.70
CA MET A 261 20.09 20.08 -11.42
C MET A 261 21.32 20.88 -10.94
N GLN A 262 22.35 20.25 -10.40
CA GLN A 262 23.47 20.96 -9.75
C GLN A 262 24.66 21.25 -10.66
N GLY A 263 24.48 21.12 -11.99
CA GLY A 263 25.62 21.28 -12.91
C GLY A 263 26.76 20.31 -12.61
N ALA A 264 26.51 19.35 -11.74
CA ALA A 264 27.40 18.25 -11.48
C ALA A 264 27.28 17.35 -12.70
N ASP A 265 28.34 17.27 -13.51
CA ASP A 265 28.46 16.33 -14.62
C ASP A 265 28.44 14.89 -14.12
N VAL A 266 27.34 14.46 -13.49
CA VAL A 266 27.11 13.09 -13.09
C VAL A 266 26.19 12.43 -14.09
N ALA A 267 26.80 11.78 -15.06
CA ALA A 267 26.05 11.05 -16.08
C ALA A 267 25.46 9.76 -15.51
N VAL A 268 24.13 9.58 -15.64
CA VAL A 268 23.41 8.36 -15.36
C VAL A 268 23.08 7.69 -16.71
N PRO A 269 23.50 6.45 -16.96
CA PRO A 269 24.25 5.52 -16.10
C PRO A 269 25.78 5.63 -16.23
N GLY A 270 26.31 6.54 -17.07
CA GLY A 270 27.72 6.57 -17.44
C GLY A 270 28.66 6.54 -16.25
N GLN A 271 28.50 7.48 -15.29
CA GLN A 271 29.30 7.57 -14.09
C GLN A 271 28.66 6.82 -12.92
N ILE A 272 27.36 6.94 -12.73
CA ILE A 272 26.59 6.27 -11.67
C ILE A 272 25.40 5.55 -12.30
N ALA A 273 25.37 4.23 -12.21
CA ALA A 273 24.18 3.46 -12.54
C ALA A 273 23.18 3.55 -11.38
N LEU A 274 21.89 3.71 -11.69
CA LEU A 274 20.85 3.92 -10.69
C LEU A 274 19.70 2.92 -10.87
N ILE A 275 19.35 2.20 -9.79
CA ILE A 275 18.19 1.31 -9.74
C ILE A 275 17.34 1.63 -8.52
N GLY A 276 16.03 1.62 -8.71
CA GLY A 276 15.01 1.82 -7.68
C GLY A 276 14.29 0.54 -7.28
N TYR A 277 13.15 0.74 -6.64
CA TYR A 277 12.24 -0.31 -6.19
C TYR A 277 10.80 0.21 -6.26
N ASP A 278 9.83 -0.65 -6.48
CA ASP A 278 8.39 -0.47 -6.66
C ASP A 278 7.95 -0.50 -8.13
N ASP A 279 8.75 0.04 -9.06
CA ASP A 279 8.41 0.25 -10.48
C ASP A 279 7.14 1.09 -10.67
N ILE A 280 7.07 2.22 -9.96
CA ILE A 280 5.96 3.17 -10.11
C ILE A 280 5.94 3.80 -11.51
N ASP A 281 4.78 4.29 -11.96
CA ASP A 281 4.61 4.89 -13.29
C ASP A 281 5.63 6.00 -13.58
N PHE A 282 5.97 6.81 -12.57
CA PHE A 282 6.95 7.88 -12.69
C PHE A 282 8.38 7.39 -12.97
N ALA A 283 8.72 6.14 -12.63
CA ALA A 283 10.03 5.57 -12.93
C ALA A 283 10.26 5.45 -14.44
N SER A 284 9.23 5.06 -15.18
CA SER A 284 9.29 4.97 -16.66
C SER A 284 9.27 6.34 -17.33
N ALA A 285 8.64 7.34 -16.71
CA ALA A 285 8.45 8.69 -17.23
C ALA A 285 9.55 9.68 -16.79
N ALA A 286 10.53 9.25 -16.01
CA ALA A 286 11.66 10.07 -15.58
C ALA A 286 12.52 10.53 -16.77
N VAL A 287 13.23 11.67 -16.63
CA VAL A 287 14.12 12.22 -17.67
C VAL A 287 15.16 11.18 -18.15
N VAL A 288 15.67 10.40 -17.21
CA VAL A 288 16.36 9.15 -17.49
C VAL A 288 15.45 8.03 -16.95
N PRO A 289 14.80 7.23 -17.81
CA PRO A 289 13.92 6.16 -17.36
C PRO A 289 14.63 5.24 -16.37
N LEU A 290 14.05 5.08 -15.18
CA LEU A 290 14.67 4.38 -14.06
C LEU A 290 14.46 2.88 -14.16
N SER A 291 15.57 2.12 -14.08
CA SER A 291 15.52 0.69 -13.77
C SER A 291 14.97 0.52 -12.35
N SER A 292 14.17 -0.50 -12.14
CA SER A 292 13.52 -0.71 -10.86
C SER A 292 13.24 -2.19 -10.61
N ILE A 293 13.03 -2.53 -9.36
CA ILE A 293 12.49 -3.84 -8.96
C ILE A 293 10.98 -3.68 -8.84
N ARG A 294 10.24 -4.38 -9.71
CA ARG A 294 8.78 -4.33 -9.76
C ARG A 294 8.15 -5.19 -8.68
N GLN A 295 7.17 -4.62 -8.02
CA GLN A 295 6.22 -5.31 -7.16
C GLN A 295 4.83 -5.34 -7.83
N PRO A 296 4.06 -6.44 -7.70
CA PRO A 296 2.71 -6.50 -8.26
C PRO A 296 1.69 -5.82 -7.32
N SER A 297 1.81 -4.50 -7.11
CA SER A 297 1.06 -3.71 -6.10
C SER A 297 -0.46 -3.93 -6.15
N ALA A 298 -1.09 -3.80 -7.31
CA ALA A 298 -2.52 -4.03 -7.47
C ALA A 298 -2.92 -5.49 -7.17
N LEU A 299 -2.09 -6.47 -7.52
CA LEU A 299 -2.34 -7.88 -7.23
C LEU A 299 -2.23 -8.16 -5.72
N ILE A 300 -1.27 -7.52 -5.03
CA ILE A 300 -1.17 -7.59 -3.56
C ILE A 300 -2.46 -7.11 -2.91
N GLY A 301 -2.98 -5.95 -3.33
CA GLY A 301 -4.23 -5.39 -2.81
C GLY A 301 -5.44 -6.28 -3.06
N ARG A 302 -5.57 -6.82 -4.28
CA ARG A 302 -6.63 -7.76 -4.65
C ARG A 302 -6.57 -9.02 -3.78
N THR A 303 -5.41 -9.70 -3.76
CA THR A 303 -5.24 -10.94 -3.00
C THR A 303 -5.49 -10.74 -1.50
N ALA A 304 -5.12 -9.58 -0.95
CA ALA A 304 -5.41 -9.27 0.45
C ALA A 304 -6.92 -9.20 0.74
N VAL A 305 -7.70 -8.62 -0.18
CA VAL A 305 -9.17 -8.57 -0.04
C VAL A 305 -9.79 -9.95 -0.25
N GLU A 306 -9.34 -10.75 -1.23
CA GLU A 306 -9.79 -12.14 -1.41
C GLU A 306 -9.62 -12.96 -0.13
N ILE A 307 -8.44 -12.90 0.49
CA ILE A 307 -8.15 -13.57 1.76
C ILE A 307 -9.04 -13.05 2.88
N LEU A 308 -9.21 -11.73 2.98
CA LEU A 308 -10.04 -11.10 4.01
C LEU A 308 -11.49 -11.52 3.90
N LEU A 309 -12.04 -11.64 2.68
CA LEU A 309 -13.39 -12.12 2.44
C LEU A 309 -13.54 -13.60 2.84
N ALA A 310 -12.57 -14.44 2.50
CA ALA A 310 -12.57 -15.85 2.88
C ALA A 310 -12.51 -16.02 4.41
N GLU A 311 -11.68 -15.25 5.12
CA GLU A 311 -11.63 -15.27 6.58
C GLU A 311 -12.91 -14.74 7.25
N ALA A 312 -13.61 -13.81 6.59
CA ALA A 312 -14.89 -13.29 7.07
C ALA A 312 -16.01 -14.33 6.96
N GLU A 313 -15.96 -15.22 5.94
CA GLU A 313 -16.89 -16.33 5.74
C GLU A 313 -16.57 -17.51 6.66
N ASP A 314 -15.30 -17.86 6.80
CA ASP A 314 -14.83 -18.91 7.72
C ASP A 314 -13.75 -18.40 8.69
N PRO A 315 -14.16 -17.89 9.86
CA PRO A 315 -13.20 -17.40 10.88
C PRO A 315 -12.29 -18.50 11.47
N SER A 316 -12.56 -19.76 11.18
CA SER A 316 -11.75 -20.91 11.63
C SER A 316 -10.68 -21.33 10.63
N ALA A 317 -10.69 -20.76 9.42
CA ALA A 317 -9.70 -21.04 8.40
C ALA A 317 -8.28 -20.67 8.89
N PRO A 318 -7.26 -21.46 8.58
CA PRO A 318 -5.89 -21.13 8.94
C PRO A 318 -5.42 -19.89 8.19
N PRO A 319 -4.55 -19.06 8.83
CA PRO A 319 -3.96 -17.92 8.16
C PRO A 319 -3.18 -18.31 6.89
N GLN A 320 -3.28 -17.48 5.86
CA GLN A 320 -2.59 -17.66 4.58
C GLN A 320 -1.39 -16.73 4.47
N GLN A 321 -0.27 -17.25 3.96
CA GLN A 321 0.94 -16.48 3.70
C GLN A 321 1.20 -16.49 2.19
N VAL A 322 1.00 -15.36 1.52
CA VAL A 322 1.26 -15.21 0.08
C VAL A 322 2.48 -14.33 -0.10
N VAL A 323 3.51 -14.85 -0.75
CA VAL A 323 4.75 -14.13 -1.05
C VAL A 323 4.96 -14.11 -2.55
N PHE A 324 4.85 -12.94 -3.16
CA PHE A 324 5.13 -12.74 -4.58
C PHE A 324 6.63 -12.60 -4.82
N GLN A 325 7.09 -12.98 -6.00
CA GLN A 325 8.47 -12.75 -6.40
C GLN A 325 8.59 -11.39 -7.10
N PRO A 326 9.63 -10.62 -6.77
CA PRO A 326 9.91 -9.35 -7.45
C PRO A 326 10.49 -9.59 -8.84
N GLU A 327 10.33 -8.60 -9.74
CA GLU A 327 10.84 -8.64 -11.10
C GLU A 327 11.82 -7.48 -11.37
N LEU A 328 12.94 -7.75 -12.03
CA LEU A 328 13.86 -6.72 -12.51
C LEU A 328 13.32 -6.08 -13.79
N VAL A 329 13.18 -4.76 -13.77
CA VAL A 329 12.81 -3.95 -14.94
C VAL A 329 13.99 -3.06 -15.32
N VAL A 330 14.68 -3.44 -16.41
CA VAL A 330 15.87 -2.70 -16.89
C VAL A 330 15.44 -1.53 -17.78
N ARG A 331 15.97 -0.34 -17.49
CA ARG A 331 15.76 0.89 -18.28
C ARG A 331 17.07 1.68 -18.42
N ALA A 332 16.99 2.89 -18.98
CA ALA A 332 18.14 3.72 -19.32
C ALA A 332 19.06 4.05 -18.14
N SER A 333 18.56 4.07 -16.90
CA SER A 333 19.39 4.42 -15.74
C SER A 333 20.44 3.37 -15.35
N THR A 334 20.37 2.17 -15.95
CA THR A 334 21.40 1.13 -15.80
C THR A 334 21.87 0.58 -17.15
N ALA A 335 21.04 0.64 -18.21
CA ALA A 335 21.39 0.21 -19.56
C ALA A 335 21.90 1.43 -20.34
N GLY A 336 23.20 1.56 -20.48
CA GLY A 336 23.87 2.60 -21.29
C GLY A 336 24.37 2.04 -22.61
#